data_9795bc3495aa2d45292609e2b1c53d8a
#
_entry.id   9795bc3495aa2d45292609e2b1c53d8a
#
_cell.length_a   1.000
_cell.length_b   1.000
_cell.length_c   1.000
_cell.angle_alpha   90.00
_cell.angle_beta   90.00
_cell.angle_gamma   90.00
#
_symmetry.space_group_name_H-M   'P 1'
#
loop_
_entity.id
_entity.type
_entity.pdbx_description
1 polymer ?
#
loop_
_entity_poly.entity_id
_entity_poly.type
_entity_poly.pdbx_seq_one_letter_code
_entity_poly.pdbx_strand_id
1 'polypeptide(L)'
;IVAGIVERKKFVYLCTNALLLEKKLHLFEPSVYLTFSVHLDGLEAEHDIAVDQKGVFEIATRAIRKARKAGFRVTVNSTLFDNAKPERVAEFFDYAMGLGVEGITVSPGYAYERAPDQQHFLSRQKTKQLFRDIFKIGEGRDWRFSQSTLFLDFLAGNQQYRCTPWGNPTRNVFGWQRPCYLLGEGYVASFAELLEETDWDAYGTGNYEKCADCMVHCGYEATAVTDTMRHPLKALKVALLGIDTGREMAPEIPLDRGLTGDGP
;
A
#
# COMPACT_ATOMS: atom_id res chain seq x y z
N ILE A 1 -6.31 19.14 13.70
CA ILE A 1 -6.24 17.67 13.82
C ILE A 1 -4.77 17.23 13.87
N VAL A 2 -3.94 17.48 12.81
CA VAL A 2 -2.55 17.01 12.74
C VAL A 2 -1.72 17.48 13.95
N ALA A 3 -1.77 18.76 14.32
CA ALA A 3 -1.06 19.30 15.49
C ALA A 3 -1.43 18.53 16.76
N GLY A 4 -2.72 18.29 17.01
CA GLY A 4 -3.17 17.57 18.20
C GLY A 4 -2.77 16.09 18.22
N ILE A 5 -2.54 15.44 17.06
CA ILE A 5 -1.98 14.09 16.96
C ILE A 5 -0.49 14.11 17.34
N VAL A 6 0.25 15.06 16.74
CA VAL A 6 1.68 15.23 16.98
C VAL A 6 1.99 15.57 18.45
N GLU A 7 1.24 16.49 19.08
CA GLU A 7 1.33 16.81 20.51
C GLU A 7 1.20 15.58 21.42
N ARG A 8 0.36 14.63 21.01
CA ARG A 8 0.17 13.35 21.71
C ARG A 8 1.22 12.29 21.38
N LYS A 9 2.26 12.67 20.64
CA LYS A 9 3.34 11.77 20.20
C LYS A 9 2.82 10.55 19.45
N LYS A 10 1.76 10.74 18.64
CA LYS A 10 1.21 9.71 17.76
C LYS A 10 1.67 9.96 16.34
N PHE A 11 2.08 8.88 15.64
CA PHE A 11 2.48 8.99 14.24
C PHE A 11 1.29 9.27 13.35
N VAL A 12 1.49 10.16 12.38
CA VAL A 12 0.52 10.47 11.33
C VAL A 12 1.21 10.48 9.96
N TYR A 13 0.65 9.71 9.04
CA TYR A 13 0.94 9.82 7.61
C TYR A 13 -0.16 10.65 6.97
N LEU A 14 0.20 11.84 6.51
CA LEU A 14 -0.74 12.72 5.81
C LEU A 14 -0.62 12.47 4.31
N CYS A 15 -1.54 11.64 3.79
CA CYS A 15 -1.59 11.31 2.37
C CYS A 15 -2.08 12.50 1.55
N THR A 16 -1.42 12.79 0.42
CA THR A 16 -1.71 13.94 -0.42
C THR A 16 -1.27 13.72 -1.86
N ASN A 17 -2.02 14.27 -2.83
CA ASN A 17 -1.59 14.42 -4.21
C ASN A 17 -0.61 15.59 -4.42
N ALA A 18 -0.22 16.28 -3.35
CA ALA A 18 0.71 17.39 -3.29
C ALA A 18 0.33 18.68 -4.03
N LEU A 19 -0.80 18.75 -4.74
CA LEU A 19 -1.21 19.94 -5.50
C LEU A 19 -1.22 21.24 -4.66
N LEU A 20 -1.57 21.13 -3.38
CA LEU A 20 -1.61 22.24 -2.46
C LEU A 20 -0.50 22.22 -1.41
N LEU A 21 0.33 21.15 -1.38
CA LEU A 21 1.30 20.95 -0.30
C LEU A 21 2.29 22.13 -0.21
N GLU A 22 2.86 22.54 -1.33
CA GLU A 22 3.81 23.64 -1.36
C GLU A 22 3.22 24.94 -0.78
N LYS A 23 1.97 25.27 -1.14
CA LYS A 23 1.28 26.48 -0.67
C LYS A 23 0.90 26.41 0.81
N LYS A 24 0.61 25.20 1.31
CA LYS A 24 0.12 24.98 2.68
C LYS A 24 1.18 24.47 3.65
N LEU A 25 2.42 24.30 3.20
CA LEU A 25 3.49 23.73 4.03
C LEU A 25 3.71 24.52 5.32
N HIS A 26 3.51 25.86 5.26
CA HIS A 26 3.64 26.77 6.39
C HIS A 26 2.61 26.54 7.53
N LEU A 27 1.58 25.70 7.29
CA LEU A 27 0.59 25.32 8.31
C LEU A 27 1.06 24.17 9.20
N PHE A 28 2.21 23.59 8.89
CA PHE A 28 2.77 22.44 9.59
C PHE A 28 4.16 22.77 10.12
N GLU A 29 4.55 22.05 11.17
CA GLU A 29 5.90 22.07 11.71
C GLU A 29 6.55 20.69 11.51
N PRO A 30 7.85 20.62 11.15
CA PRO A 30 8.59 19.38 11.06
C PRO A 30 8.56 18.61 12.38
N SER A 31 8.27 17.33 12.31
CA SER A 31 8.20 16.46 13.49
C SER A 31 8.53 15.02 13.11
N VAL A 32 9.13 14.27 14.04
CA VAL A 32 9.34 12.83 13.88
C VAL A 32 8.01 12.05 13.80
N TYR A 33 6.91 12.66 14.25
CA TYR A 33 5.58 12.08 14.25
C TYR A 33 4.75 12.43 13.01
N LEU A 34 5.22 13.35 12.13
CA LEU A 34 4.50 13.74 10.90
C LEU A 34 5.30 13.33 9.66
N THR A 35 4.68 12.55 8.82
CA THR A 35 5.19 12.18 7.49
C THR A 35 4.17 12.56 6.43
N PHE A 36 4.60 13.30 5.42
CA PHE A 36 3.81 13.47 4.19
C PHE A 36 4.00 12.24 3.31
N SER A 37 2.90 11.57 2.98
CA SER A 37 2.87 10.46 2.02
C SER A 37 2.34 10.99 0.71
N VAL A 38 3.24 11.23 -0.25
CA VAL A 38 2.90 11.88 -1.52
C VAL A 38 2.59 10.82 -2.56
N HIS A 39 1.43 10.96 -3.21
CA HIS A 39 1.00 10.06 -4.26
C HIS A 39 1.78 10.29 -5.56
N LEU A 40 2.48 9.27 -6.03
CA LEU A 40 3.16 9.20 -7.33
C LEU A 40 3.14 7.76 -7.84
N ASP A 41 2.56 7.51 -9.02
CA ASP A 41 2.39 6.15 -9.58
C ASP A 41 3.39 5.81 -10.69
N GLY A 42 4.34 6.69 -10.96
CA GLY A 42 5.36 6.50 -11.99
C GLY A 42 6.15 7.78 -12.23
N LEU A 43 6.91 7.82 -13.32
CA LEU A 43 7.51 9.03 -13.84
C LEU A 43 6.44 9.93 -14.47
N GLU A 44 6.83 11.09 -15.01
CA GLU A 44 5.89 12.13 -15.47
C GLU A 44 4.78 11.59 -16.38
N ALA A 45 5.16 10.83 -17.41
CA ALA A 45 4.19 10.35 -18.38
C ALA A 45 3.18 9.37 -17.76
N GLU A 46 3.67 8.42 -16.95
CA GLU A 46 2.83 7.42 -16.30
C GLU A 46 1.94 8.05 -15.23
N HIS A 47 2.51 8.95 -14.40
CA HIS A 47 1.76 9.58 -13.30
C HIS A 47 0.67 10.51 -13.81
N ASP A 48 0.99 11.42 -14.74
CA ASP A 48 0.03 12.38 -15.29
C ASP A 48 -1.13 11.69 -16.02
N ILE A 49 -0.87 10.54 -16.68
CA ILE A 49 -1.91 9.67 -17.23
C ILE A 49 -2.76 9.04 -16.13
N ALA A 50 -2.13 8.47 -15.10
CA ALA A 50 -2.85 7.78 -14.01
C ALA A 50 -3.79 8.71 -13.24
N VAL A 51 -3.44 9.99 -13.09
CA VAL A 51 -4.26 10.99 -12.41
C VAL A 51 -5.14 11.82 -13.35
N ASP A 52 -5.13 11.49 -14.66
CA ASP A 52 -5.85 12.21 -15.72
C ASP A 52 -5.64 13.74 -15.70
N GLN A 53 -4.42 14.16 -15.37
CA GLN A 53 -4.10 15.58 -15.27
C GLN A 53 -2.61 15.83 -15.55
N LYS A 54 -2.32 16.58 -16.61
CA LYS A 54 -0.96 16.96 -17.00
C LYS A 54 -0.33 17.93 -15.99
N GLY A 55 0.97 17.72 -15.69
CA GLY A 55 1.80 18.58 -14.85
C GLY A 55 1.67 18.32 -13.35
N VAL A 56 0.90 17.32 -12.93
CA VAL A 56 0.80 16.94 -11.51
C VAL A 56 2.10 16.36 -11.00
N PHE A 57 2.80 15.57 -11.79
CA PHE A 57 4.10 15.02 -11.43
C PHE A 57 5.11 16.11 -11.08
N GLU A 58 5.21 17.16 -11.90
CA GLU A 58 6.13 18.28 -11.65
C GLU A 58 5.77 19.03 -10.35
N ILE A 59 4.48 19.29 -10.13
CA ILE A 59 3.99 19.94 -8.90
C ILE A 59 4.32 19.08 -7.67
N ALA A 60 4.05 17.77 -7.74
CA ALA A 60 4.27 16.86 -6.63
C ALA A 60 5.77 16.72 -6.29
N THR A 61 6.62 16.54 -7.29
CA THR A 61 8.07 16.40 -7.08
C THR A 61 8.72 17.70 -6.58
N ARG A 62 8.26 18.85 -7.03
CA ARG A 62 8.68 20.16 -6.50
C ARG A 62 8.25 20.32 -5.04
N ALA A 63 7.01 19.93 -4.71
CA ALA A 63 6.50 19.96 -3.33
C ALA A 63 7.29 19.02 -2.40
N ILE A 64 7.65 17.81 -2.87
CA ILE A 64 8.52 16.87 -2.13
C ILE A 64 9.86 17.54 -1.81
N ARG A 65 10.56 18.08 -2.82
CA ARG A 65 11.87 18.75 -2.62
C ARG A 65 11.76 19.89 -1.62
N LYS A 66 10.70 20.70 -1.70
CA LYS A 66 10.47 21.82 -0.77
C LYS A 66 10.19 21.34 0.65
N ALA A 67 9.36 20.29 0.82
CA ALA A 67 9.07 19.71 2.12
C ALA A 67 10.33 19.09 2.75
N ARG A 68 11.12 18.33 1.98
CA ARG A 68 12.41 17.78 2.44
C ARG A 68 13.39 18.86 2.86
N LYS A 69 13.53 19.93 2.04
CA LYS A 69 14.39 21.08 2.37
C LYS A 69 13.94 21.80 3.65
N ALA A 70 12.65 21.81 3.93
CA ALA A 70 12.08 22.40 5.15
C ALA A 70 12.17 21.46 6.38
N GLY A 71 12.78 20.27 6.26
CA GLY A 71 12.99 19.34 7.37
C GLY A 71 11.83 18.36 7.62
N PHE A 72 10.82 18.31 6.75
CA PHE A 72 9.73 17.36 6.88
C PHE A 72 10.15 15.96 6.45
N ARG A 73 9.55 14.97 7.10
CA ARG A 73 9.58 13.58 6.65
C ARG A 73 8.64 13.41 5.45
N VAL A 74 9.12 12.77 4.40
CA VAL A 74 8.33 12.52 3.19
C VAL A 74 8.56 11.10 2.71
N THR A 75 7.48 10.42 2.38
CA THR A 75 7.46 9.14 1.65
C THR A 75 6.67 9.29 0.36
N VAL A 76 6.87 8.39 -0.57
CA VAL A 76 6.04 8.24 -1.78
C VAL A 76 5.07 7.08 -1.58
N ASN A 77 3.83 7.25 -2.03
CA ASN A 77 2.83 6.19 -2.11
C ASN A 77 2.50 5.94 -3.57
N SER A 78 2.72 4.71 -4.03
CA SER A 78 2.59 4.32 -5.43
C SER A 78 1.66 3.12 -5.58
N THR A 79 0.74 3.22 -6.54
CA THR A 79 -0.14 2.12 -6.94
C THR A 79 0.26 1.66 -8.35
N LEU A 80 0.52 0.37 -8.51
CA LEU A 80 0.93 -0.22 -9.78
C LEU A 80 -0.25 -0.96 -10.41
N PHE A 81 -0.52 -0.67 -11.68
CA PHE A 81 -1.61 -1.25 -12.45
C PHE A 81 -1.08 -2.26 -13.49
N ASP A 82 -1.96 -2.90 -14.24
CA ASP A 82 -1.63 -3.98 -15.18
C ASP A 82 -0.77 -3.55 -16.38
N ASN A 83 -0.74 -2.25 -16.68
CA ASN A 83 0.11 -1.64 -17.69
C ASN A 83 1.53 -1.28 -17.18
N ALA A 84 1.82 -1.48 -15.90
CA ALA A 84 3.13 -1.19 -15.33
C ALA A 84 4.21 -2.09 -15.92
N LYS A 85 5.30 -1.47 -16.39
CA LYS A 85 6.49 -2.17 -16.92
C LYS A 85 7.57 -2.19 -15.85
N PRO A 86 8.12 -3.37 -15.48
CA PRO A 86 9.11 -3.47 -14.41
C PRO A 86 10.28 -2.50 -14.53
N GLU A 87 10.79 -2.29 -15.76
CA GLU A 87 11.92 -1.39 -16.04
C GLU A 87 11.56 0.07 -15.73
N ARG A 88 10.34 0.49 -16.13
CA ARG A 88 9.86 1.86 -15.88
C ARG A 88 9.58 2.09 -14.39
N VAL A 89 9.08 1.09 -13.70
CA VAL A 89 8.90 1.15 -12.24
C VAL A 89 10.26 1.24 -11.54
N ALA A 90 11.26 0.50 -12.01
CA ALA A 90 12.61 0.58 -11.47
C ALA A 90 13.22 1.98 -11.66
N GLU A 91 13.10 2.58 -12.84
CA GLU A 91 13.54 3.96 -13.10
C GLU A 91 12.80 4.96 -12.18
N PHE A 92 11.51 4.75 -11.98
CA PHE A 92 10.72 5.58 -11.06
C PHE A 92 11.18 5.44 -9.61
N PHE A 93 11.50 4.24 -9.14
CA PHE A 93 11.99 4.03 -7.77
C PHE A 93 13.36 4.68 -7.57
N ASP A 94 14.26 4.59 -8.55
CA ASP A 94 15.54 5.30 -8.51
C ASP A 94 15.33 6.82 -8.45
N TYR A 95 14.42 7.34 -9.26
CA TYR A 95 14.07 8.76 -9.25
C TYR A 95 13.49 9.20 -7.89
N ALA A 96 12.57 8.42 -7.32
CA ALA A 96 11.98 8.71 -6.02
C ALA A 96 13.03 8.72 -4.91
N MET A 97 13.96 7.74 -4.90
CA MET A 97 15.08 7.77 -3.96
C MET A 97 15.97 9.02 -4.16
N GLY A 98 16.19 9.43 -5.40
CA GLY A 98 16.91 10.68 -5.75
C GLY A 98 16.25 11.97 -5.26
N LEU A 99 14.93 11.96 -4.99
CA LEU A 99 14.23 13.07 -4.34
C LEU A 99 14.54 13.16 -2.84
N GLY A 100 15.22 12.17 -2.26
CA GLY A 100 15.56 12.12 -0.84
C GLY A 100 14.40 11.74 0.05
N VAL A 101 13.38 11.04 -0.46
CA VAL A 101 12.29 10.50 0.37
C VAL A 101 12.80 9.41 1.31
N GLU A 102 12.11 9.21 2.42
CA GLU A 102 12.52 8.21 3.43
C GLU A 102 12.16 6.78 3.04
N GLY A 103 11.17 6.62 2.15
CA GLY A 103 10.75 5.34 1.64
C GLY A 103 9.62 5.44 0.64
N ILE A 104 9.35 4.34 -0.01
CA ILE A 104 8.25 4.15 -0.96
C ILE A 104 7.28 3.14 -0.35
N THR A 105 6.00 3.46 -0.36
CA THR A 105 4.91 2.50 -0.12
C THR A 105 4.39 2.05 -1.46
N VAL A 106 4.35 0.76 -1.72
CA VAL A 106 3.85 0.19 -2.97
C VAL A 106 2.59 -0.62 -2.75
N SER A 107 1.67 -0.54 -3.69
CA SER A 107 0.46 -1.37 -3.69
C SER A 107 0.11 -1.83 -5.10
N PRO A 108 -0.33 -3.07 -5.27
CA PRO A 108 -0.98 -3.45 -6.52
C PRO A 108 -2.31 -2.71 -6.65
N GLY A 109 -2.64 -2.26 -7.84
CA GLY A 109 -3.95 -1.75 -8.18
C GLY A 109 -4.97 -2.89 -8.08
N TYR A 110 -5.90 -2.74 -7.16
CA TYR A 110 -6.92 -3.74 -6.86
C TYR A 110 -8.31 -3.22 -7.16
N ALA A 111 -9.14 -4.06 -7.77
CA ALA A 111 -10.51 -3.75 -8.08
C ALA A 111 -11.32 -3.49 -6.81
N TYR A 112 -11.86 -2.28 -6.67
CA TYR A 112 -12.82 -1.94 -5.62
C TYR A 112 -14.14 -1.51 -6.26
N GLU A 113 -15.25 -1.83 -5.60
CA GLU A 113 -16.59 -1.75 -6.19
C GLU A 113 -16.96 -0.41 -6.81
N ARG A 114 -16.40 0.69 -6.29
CA ARG A 114 -16.72 2.04 -6.75
C ARG A 114 -15.74 2.61 -7.76
N ALA A 115 -14.76 1.81 -8.22
CA ALA A 115 -13.86 2.28 -9.28
C ALA A 115 -14.64 2.43 -10.59
N PRO A 116 -14.52 3.58 -11.26
CA PRO A 116 -15.23 3.81 -12.53
C PRO A 116 -14.73 2.92 -13.66
N ASP A 117 -13.45 2.54 -13.62
CA ASP A 117 -12.81 1.60 -14.56
C ASP A 117 -12.36 0.36 -13.80
N GLN A 118 -12.72 -0.81 -14.30
CA GLN A 118 -12.39 -2.11 -13.73
C GLN A 118 -11.35 -2.87 -14.55
N GLN A 119 -10.83 -2.31 -15.65
CA GLN A 119 -10.05 -3.07 -16.63
C GLN A 119 -8.57 -3.14 -16.28
N HIS A 120 -8.04 -2.17 -15.52
CA HIS A 120 -6.60 -2.01 -15.28
C HIS A 120 -6.09 -2.58 -13.96
N PHE A 121 -6.92 -3.32 -13.25
CA PHE A 121 -6.52 -3.94 -11.99
C PHE A 121 -5.72 -5.22 -12.19
N LEU A 122 -4.81 -5.46 -11.25
CA LEU A 122 -3.95 -6.63 -11.26
C LEU A 122 -4.65 -7.85 -10.64
N SER A 123 -4.64 -8.97 -11.35
CA SER A 123 -4.89 -10.26 -10.71
C SER A 123 -3.75 -10.62 -9.77
N ARG A 124 -4.01 -11.53 -8.82
CA ARG A 124 -3.00 -11.99 -7.86
C ARG A 124 -1.75 -12.57 -8.53
N GLN A 125 -1.93 -13.35 -9.59
CA GLN A 125 -0.82 -13.93 -10.35
C GLN A 125 0.01 -12.85 -11.06
N LYS A 126 -0.65 -11.88 -11.73
CA LYS A 126 0.03 -10.75 -12.37
C LYS A 126 0.77 -9.89 -11.35
N THR A 127 0.19 -9.66 -10.18
CA THR A 127 0.83 -8.94 -9.08
C THR A 127 2.14 -9.61 -8.69
N LYS A 128 2.11 -10.91 -8.38
CA LYS A 128 3.31 -11.66 -7.98
C LYS A 128 4.41 -11.60 -9.04
N GLN A 129 4.03 -11.78 -10.31
CA GLN A 129 5.00 -11.72 -11.40
C GLN A 129 5.60 -10.31 -11.55
N LEU A 130 4.77 -9.27 -11.57
CA LEU A 130 5.21 -7.88 -11.69
C LEU A 130 6.21 -7.51 -10.59
N PHE A 131 5.86 -7.78 -9.33
CA PHE A 131 6.74 -7.44 -8.20
C PHE A 131 8.02 -8.26 -8.20
N ARG A 132 7.96 -9.52 -8.60
CA ARG A 132 9.15 -10.38 -8.77
C ARG A 132 10.12 -9.81 -9.79
N ASP A 133 9.61 -9.40 -10.95
CA ASP A 133 10.42 -8.80 -12.01
C ASP A 133 11.01 -7.45 -11.58
N ILE A 134 10.24 -6.61 -10.87
CA ILE A 134 10.72 -5.36 -10.30
C ILE A 134 11.86 -5.62 -9.29
N PHE A 135 11.67 -6.54 -8.35
CA PHE A 135 12.69 -6.83 -7.33
C PHE A 135 13.94 -7.47 -7.92
N LYS A 136 13.80 -8.26 -8.98
CA LYS A 136 14.95 -8.78 -9.74
C LYS A 136 15.78 -7.66 -10.36
N ILE A 137 15.14 -6.65 -10.95
CA ILE A 137 15.83 -5.45 -11.45
C ILE A 137 16.43 -4.64 -10.30
N GLY A 138 15.78 -4.68 -9.13
CA GLY A 138 16.18 -3.97 -7.93
C GLY A 138 17.35 -4.57 -7.16
N GLU A 139 17.87 -5.71 -7.57
CA GLU A 139 19.01 -6.33 -6.91
C GLU A 139 20.22 -5.39 -6.88
N GLY A 140 20.74 -5.12 -5.67
CA GLY A 140 21.87 -4.21 -5.45
C GLY A 140 21.54 -2.72 -5.49
N ARG A 141 20.27 -2.31 -5.68
CA ARG A 141 19.83 -0.91 -5.62
C ARG A 141 19.44 -0.50 -4.19
N ASP A 142 19.63 0.76 -3.85
CA ASP A 142 19.29 1.32 -2.52
C ASP A 142 17.83 1.80 -2.47
N TRP A 143 16.89 0.91 -2.80
CA TRP A 143 15.47 1.21 -2.62
C TRP A 143 15.02 0.97 -1.18
N ARG A 144 14.37 1.96 -0.61
CA ARG A 144 13.82 1.88 0.73
C ARG A 144 12.30 1.84 0.65
N PHE A 145 11.72 0.80 1.22
CA PHE A 145 10.27 0.66 1.30
C PHE A 145 9.78 0.94 2.73
N SER A 146 8.58 1.52 2.82
CA SER A 146 7.93 1.80 4.12
C SER A 146 7.25 0.57 4.71
N GLN A 147 7.14 -0.50 3.92
CA GLN A 147 6.50 -1.75 4.28
C GLN A 147 7.50 -2.77 4.81
N SER A 148 6.99 -3.78 5.54
CA SER A 148 7.83 -4.85 6.08
C SER A 148 8.42 -5.70 4.96
N THR A 149 9.62 -6.22 5.20
CA THR A 149 10.33 -7.08 4.23
C THR A 149 9.53 -8.31 3.85
N LEU A 150 8.81 -8.92 4.81
CA LEU A 150 7.98 -10.09 4.53
C LEU A 150 6.71 -9.75 3.74
N PHE A 151 6.21 -8.52 3.82
CA PHE A 151 5.14 -8.08 2.92
C PHE A 151 5.63 -7.93 1.48
N LEU A 152 6.81 -7.35 1.28
CA LEU A 152 7.41 -7.26 -0.06
C LEU A 152 7.70 -8.66 -0.64
N ASP A 153 8.17 -9.57 0.19
CA ASP A 153 8.38 -10.97 -0.17
C ASP A 153 7.07 -11.71 -0.50
N PHE A 154 5.96 -11.34 0.16
CA PHE A 154 4.62 -11.77 -0.19
C PHE A 154 4.16 -11.23 -1.55
N LEU A 155 4.41 -9.94 -1.85
CA LEU A 155 4.10 -9.38 -3.17
C LEU A 155 4.84 -10.10 -4.30
N ALA A 156 6.07 -10.55 -4.04
CA ALA A 156 6.85 -11.38 -4.97
C ALA A 156 6.38 -12.84 -5.05
N GLY A 157 5.35 -13.21 -4.32
CA GLY A 157 4.78 -14.56 -4.34
C GLY A 157 5.53 -15.59 -3.49
N ASN A 158 6.43 -15.18 -2.62
CA ASN A 158 7.23 -16.10 -1.80
C ASN A 158 6.52 -16.55 -0.51
N GLN A 159 5.46 -15.84 -0.11
CA GLN A 159 4.70 -16.13 1.09
C GLN A 159 3.25 -16.45 0.76
N GLN A 160 2.63 -17.31 1.55
CA GLN A 160 1.20 -17.55 1.52
C GLN A 160 0.58 -16.93 2.76
N TYR A 161 -0.10 -15.79 2.60
CA TYR A 161 -0.74 -15.07 3.71
C TYR A 161 -2.25 -15.02 3.55
N ARG A 162 -2.94 -15.09 4.68
CA ARG A 162 -4.35 -14.74 4.80
C ARG A 162 -4.46 -13.27 5.20
N CYS A 163 -5.48 -12.60 4.70
CA CYS A 163 -5.77 -11.22 5.05
C CYS A 163 -6.13 -11.08 6.53
N THR A 164 -5.73 -9.95 7.14
CA THR A 164 -6.18 -9.51 8.46
C THR A 164 -7.02 -8.24 8.27
N PRO A 165 -8.33 -8.35 7.94
CA PRO A 165 -9.15 -7.19 7.55
C PRO A 165 -9.23 -6.11 8.63
N TRP A 166 -9.23 -6.51 9.91
CA TRP A 166 -9.23 -5.57 11.07
C TRP A 166 -7.87 -4.91 11.34
N GLY A 167 -6.82 -5.26 10.60
CA GLY A 167 -5.46 -4.75 10.83
C GLY A 167 -5.29 -3.28 10.47
N ASN A 168 -6.18 -2.73 9.63
CA ASN A 168 -6.19 -1.32 9.23
C ASN A 168 -7.62 -0.78 9.14
N PRO A 169 -8.31 -0.58 10.29
CA PRO A 169 -9.68 -0.11 10.32
C PRO A 169 -9.80 1.29 9.72
N THR A 170 -10.79 1.48 8.87
CA THR A 170 -11.01 2.74 8.15
C THR A 170 -12.25 3.45 8.66
N ARG A 171 -12.10 4.75 8.94
CA ARG A 171 -13.19 5.63 9.32
C ARG A 171 -13.27 6.83 8.37
N ASN A 172 -14.48 7.14 7.92
CA ASN A 172 -14.77 8.34 7.12
C ASN A 172 -15.95 9.13 7.73
N VAL A 173 -16.54 10.05 6.96
CA VAL A 173 -17.66 10.88 7.42
C VAL A 173 -18.94 10.09 7.70
N PHE A 174 -19.08 8.88 7.15
CA PHE A 174 -20.24 8.01 7.35
C PHE A 174 -20.09 7.05 8.53
N GLY A 175 -18.89 6.90 9.08
CA GLY A 175 -18.59 5.99 10.17
C GLY A 175 -17.40 5.08 9.91
N TRP A 176 -17.33 3.97 10.64
CA TRP A 176 -16.35 2.91 10.45
C TRP A 176 -16.80 2.00 9.32
N GLN A 177 -15.97 1.88 8.28
CA GLN A 177 -16.27 1.07 7.11
C GLN A 177 -15.94 -0.40 7.36
N ARG A 178 -16.84 -1.29 6.96
CA ARG A 178 -16.65 -2.73 7.10
C ARG A 178 -16.71 -3.47 5.75
N PRO A 179 -16.00 -4.61 5.64
CA PRO A 179 -14.96 -5.07 6.57
C PRO A 179 -13.67 -4.29 6.38
N CYS A 180 -13.47 -3.66 5.23
CA CYS A 180 -12.32 -2.86 4.85
C CYS A 180 -12.73 -1.75 3.86
N TYR A 181 -11.82 -0.84 3.52
CA TYR A 181 -12.14 0.29 2.63
C TYR A 181 -12.36 -0.10 1.16
N LEU A 182 -11.94 -1.30 0.75
CA LEU A 182 -12.10 -1.79 -0.62
C LEU A 182 -13.49 -2.34 -0.90
N LEU A 183 -14.13 -2.89 0.13
CA LEU A 183 -15.48 -3.46 0.03
C LEU A 183 -16.52 -2.44 0.52
N GLY A 184 -17.61 -2.32 -0.21
CA GLY A 184 -18.65 -1.32 0.04
C GLY A 184 -19.79 -1.82 0.94
N GLU A 185 -19.52 -2.65 1.95
CA GLU A 185 -20.53 -3.44 2.68
C GLU A 185 -21.11 -2.73 3.92
N GLY A 186 -20.94 -1.42 3.97
CA GLY A 186 -21.62 -0.59 4.96
C GLY A 186 -20.72 0.03 6.00
N TYR A 187 -21.36 0.71 6.96
CA TYR A 187 -20.70 1.47 8.01
C TYR A 187 -21.36 1.18 9.36
N VAL A 188 -20.58 1.28 10.41
CA VAL A 188 -21.05 1.26 11.80
C VAL A 188 -20.63 2.54 12.53
N ALA A 189 -21.34 2.89 13.59
CA ALA A 189 -21.14 4.16 14.27
C ALA A 189 -19.90 4.17 15.17
N SER A 190 -19.59 3.05 15.81
CA SER A 190 -18.50 2.92 16.75
C SER A 190 -17.47 1.87 16.33
N PHE A 191 -16.27 1.97 16.88
CA PHE A 191 -15.22 0.96 16.68
C PHE A 191 -15.56 -0.37 17.38
N ALA A 192 -16.30 -0.34 18.47
CA ALA A 192 -16.77 -1.55 19.13
C ALA A 192 -17.71 -2.34 18.23
N GLU A 193 -18.72 -1.68 17.64
CA GLU A 193 -19.63 -2.30 16.67
C GLU A 193 -18.87 -2.86 15.45
N LEU A 194 -17.82 -2.17 14.96
CA LEU A 194 -16.99 -2.69 13.87
C LEU A 194 -16.38 -4.05 14.23
N LEU A 195 -15.88 -4.20 15.44
CA LEU A 195 -15.24 -5.43 15.90
C LEU A 195 -16.24 -6.54 16.21
N GLU A 196 -17.37 -6.19 16.80
CA GLU A 196 -18.35 -7.15 17.32
C GLU A 196 -19.36 -7.62 16.28
N GLU A 197 -19.78 -6.73 15.36
CA GLU A 197 -20.84 -7.01 14.39
C GLU A 197 -20.32 -7.47 13.02
N THR A 198 -19.00 -7.41 12.78
CA THR A 198 -18.43 -7.86 11.50
C THR A 198 -18.04 -9.32 11.61
N ASP A 199 -18.60 -10.17 10.76
CA ASP A 199 -18.14 -11.55 10.59
C ASP A 199 -16.82 -11.58 9.84
N TRP A 200 -15.72 -11.47 10.59
CA TRP A 200 -14.38 -11.38 10.04
C TRP A 200 -13.94 -12.63 9.29
N ASP A 201 -14.45 -13.79 9.65
CA ASP A 201 -14.10 -15.08 9.04
C ASP A 201 -14.72 -15.26 7.66
N ALA A 202 -15.79 -14.52 7.36
CA ALA A 202 -16.40 -14.51 6.03
C ALA A 202 -15.52 -13.82 4.97
N TYR A 203 -14.50 -13.04 5.37
CA TYR A 203 -13.71 -12.21 4.45
C TYR A 203 -12.28 -12.71 4.26
N GLY A 204 -11.64 -12.18 3.22
CA GLY A 204 -10.26 -12.48 2.88
C GLY A 204 -10.12 -13.50 1.76
N THR A 205 -8.88 -13.67 1.30
CA THR A 205 -8.55 -14.64 0.24
C THR A 205 -8.87 -16.05 0.69
N GLY A 206 -9.61 -16.78 -0.12
CA GLY A 206 -10.08 -18.13 0.15
C GLY A 206 -11.48 -18.20 0.77
N ASN A 207 -11.97 -17.11 1.38
CA ASN A 207 -13.27 -17.08 2.04
C ASN A 207 -14.30 -16.27 1.23
N TYR A 208 -13.87 -15.20 0.57
CA TYR A 208 -14.76 -14.31 -0.15
C TYR A 208 -14.26 -14.05 -1.57
N GLU A 209 -15.14 -14.28 -2.56
CA GLU A 209 -14.78 -14.18 -3.98
C GLU A 209 -14.18 -12.81 -4.33
N LYS A 210 -14.78 -11.73 -3.84
CA LYS A 210 -14.28 -10.37 -4.06
C LYS A 210 -12.89 -10.11 -3.48
N CYS A 211 -12.39 -10.99 -2.62
CA CYS A 211 -11.05 -10.90 -2.04
C CYS A 211 -10.00 -11.73 -2.78
N ALA A 212 -10.38 -12.50 -3.80
CA ALA A 212 -9.52 -13.49 -4.44
C ALA A 212 -8.21 -12.88 -4.96
N ASP A 213 -8.28 -11.75 -5.64
CA ASP A 213 -7.10 -11.08 -6.22
C ASP A 213 -6.42 -10.07 -5.29
N CYS A 214 -6.97 -9.84 -4.09
CA CYS A 214 -6.45 -8.83 -3.17
C CYS A 214 -5.07 -9.21 -2.63
N MET A 215 -4.10 -8.29 -2.79
CA MET A 215 -2.78 -8.33 -2.16
C MET A 215 -2.40 -6.97 -1.54
N VAL A 216 -3.40 -6.14 -1.20
CA VAL A 216 -3.20 -4.76 -0.75
C VAL A 216 -2.69 -4.74 0.70
N HIS A 217 -1.79 -3.81 0.99
CA HIS A 217 -1.09 -3.69 2.26
C HIS A 217 -2.03 -3.60 3.48
N CYS A 218 -3.20 -3.00 3.35
CA CYS A 218 -4.13 -2.77 4.47
C CYS A 218 -4.50 -4.05 5.26
N GLY A 219 -4.57 -5.21 4.59
CA GLY A 219 -4.85 -6.48 5.24
C GLY A 219 -3.61 -7.36 5.42
N TYR A 220 -2.69 -7.31 4.48
CA TYR A 220 -1.55 -8.24 4.45
C TYR A 220 -0.31 -7.72 5.17
N GLU A 221 -0.13 -6.40 5.30
CA GLU A 221 0.97 -5.86 6.10
C GLU A 221 0.84 -6.26 7.58
N ALA A 222 -0.37 -6.21 8.14
CA ALA A 222 -0.60 -6.66 9.52
C ALA A 222 -0.25 -8.14 9.72
N THR A 223 -0.58 -8.99 8.74
CA THR A 223 -0.18 -10.42 8.74
C THR A 223 1.35 -10.56 8.65
N ALA A 224 2.00 -9.84 7.74
CA ALA A 224 3.44 -9.89 7.55
C ALA A 224 4.23 -9.37 8.77
N VAL A 225 3.75 -8.31 9.42
CA VAL A 225 4.33 -7.80 10.67
C VAL A 225 4.19 -8.84 11.78
N THR A 226 3.04 -9.48 11.91
CA THR A 226 2.82 -10.55 12.89
C THR A 226 3.76 -11.73 12.63
N ASP A 227 3.93 -12.13 11.36
CA ASP A 227 4.88 -13.18 10.97
C ASP A 227 6.33 -12.78 11.28
N THR A 228 6.70 -11.52 11.02
CA THR A 228 8.02 -10.96 11.40
C THR A 228 8.28 -11.09 12.90
N MET A 229 7.29 -10.78 13.73
CA MET A 229 7.42 -10.88 15.18
C MET A 229 7.52 -12.34 15.65
N ARG A 230 6.80 -13.26 15.02
CA ARG A 230 6.83 -14.70 15.35
C ARG A 230 8.08 -15.39 14.82
N HIS A 231 8.60 -14.94 13.68
CA HIS A 231 9.72 -15.57 12.96
C HIS A 231 10.79 -14.53 12.59
N PRO A 232 11.44 -13.85 13.57
CA PRO A 232 12.38 -12.76 13.29
C PRO A 232 13.57 -13.17 12.43
N LEU A 233 14.06 -14.41 12.56
CA LEU A 233 15.15 -14.92 11.72
C LEU A 233 14.76 -15.06 10.25
N LYS A 234 13.50 -15.38 9.96
CA LYS A 234 12.95 -15.42 8.60
C LYS A 234 12.98 -14.00 7.98
N ALA A 235 12.47 -13.02 8.71
CA ALA A 235 12.47 -11.63 8.26
C ALA A 235 13.89 -11.10 8.08
N LEU A 236 14.80 -11.39 9.02
CA LEU A 236 16.22 -11.02 8.93
C LEU A 236 16.89 -11.65 7.70
N LYS A 237 16.61 -12.93 7.43
CA LYS A 237 17.14 -13.61 6.24
C LYS A 237 16.75 -12.87 4.95
N VAL A 238 15.48 -12.53 4.79
CA VAL A 238 14.99 -11.80 3.59
C VAL A 238 15.59 -10.39 3.56
N ALA A 239 15.71 -9.71 4.70
CA ALA A 239 16.32 -8.38 4.79
C ALA A 239 17.81 -8.37 4.39
N LEU A 240 18.56 -9.41 4.71
CA LEU A 240 20.01 -9.50 4.42
C LEU A 240 20.31 -10.05 3.04
N LEU A 241 19.55 -11.04 2.59
CA LEU A 241 19.80 -11.75 1.32
C LEU A 241 18.98 -11.20 0.15
N GLY A 242 18.00 -10.32 0.43
CA GLY A 242 17.04 -9.84 -0.56
C GLY A 242 15.87 -10.82 -0.77
N ILE A 243 14.96 -10.40 -1.62
CA ILE A 243 13.79 -11.18 -2.04
C ILE A 243 14.25 -12.20 -3.08
N ASP A 244 14.03 -13.49 -2.81
CA ASP A 244 14.40 -14.57 -3.72
C ASP A 244 13.41 -14.60 -4.91
N THR A 245 13.88 -14.10 -6.05
CA THR A 245 13.09 -14.01 -7.29
C THR A 245 13.18 -15.28 -8.15
N GLY A 246 14.03 -16.24 -7.79
CA GLY A 246 14.28 -17.47 -8.56
C GLY A 246 13.52 -18.71 -8.05
N ARG A 247 12.99 -18.67 -6.81
CA ARG A 247 12.29 -19.82 -6.22
C ARG A 247 10.87 -19.98 -6.79
N GLU A 248 10.30 -21.16 -6.63
CA GLU A 248 8.90 -21.41 -6.92
C GLU A 248 7.98 -20.53 -6.06
N MET A 249 6.91 -20.00 -6.67
CA MET A 249 5.91 -19.21 -5.94
C MET A 249 5.12 -20.07 -4.97
N ALA A 250 4.77 -19.50 -3.83
CA ALA A 250 3.87 -20.15 -2.88
C ALA A 250 2.51 -20.44 -3.54
N PRO A 251 1.90 -21.59 -3.23
CA PRO A 251 0.62 -21.97 -3.83
C PRO A 251 -0.48 -20.94 -3.51
N GLU A 252 -1.43 -20.81 -4.42
CA GLU A 252 -2.61 -19.97 -4.19
C GLU A 252 -3.53 -20.61 -3.14
N ILE A 253 -4.25 -19.76 -2.41
CA ILE A 253 -5.31 -20.20 -1.50
C ILE A 253 -6.58 -20.35 -2.34
N PRO A 254 -7.11 -21.57 -2.52
CA PRO A 254 -8.34 -21.76 -3.28
C PRO A 254 -9.53 -21.12 -2.55
N LEU A 255 -10.51 -20.65 -3.32
CA LEU A 255 -11.78 -20.22 -2.75
C LEU A 255 -12.51 -21.44 -2.17
N ASP A 256 -12.90 -21.37 -0.91
CA ASP A 256 -13.76 -22.36 -0.28
C ASP A 256 -15.19 -22.20 -0.79
N ARG A 257 -15.59 -23.01 -1.77
CA ARG A 257 -16.92 -22.96 -2.37
C ARG A 257 -18.06 -23.38 -1.42
N GLY A 258 -17.74 -23.85 -0.22
CA GLY A 258 -18.72 -24.16 0.82
C GLY A 258 -19.37 -22.93 1.44
N LEU A 259 -18.80 -21.73 1.24
CA LEU A 259 -19.30 -20.46 1.77
C LEU A 259 -20.03 -19.59 0.73
N THR A 260 -20.41 -20.13 -0.42
CA THR A 260 -21.34 -19.46 -1.33
C THR A 260 -22.77 -19.54 -0.78
N GLY A 261 -22.95 -19.07 0.46
CA GLY A 261 -24.23 -18.74 1.00
C GLY A 261 -24.60 -17.34 0.56
N ASP A 262 -25.80 -17.19 0.00
CA ASP A 262 -26.44 -15.91 -0.29
C ASP A 262 -26.19 -14.98 0.91
N GLY A 263 -25.40 -13.95 0.70
CA GLY A 263 -25.18 -12.93 1.72
C GLY A 263 -26.49 -12.24 2.08
N PRO A 264 -26.59 -11.68 3.31
CA PRO A 264 -27.78 -10.99 3.76
C PRO A 264 -28.12 -9.75 2.95
#